data_a12d32d498c31c56608e93fa0b05e2e5
#
_entry.id   a12d32d498c31c56608e93fa0b05e2e5
#
_cell.length_a   1.000
_cell.length_b   1.000
_cell.length_c   1.000
_cell.angle_alpha   90.00
_cell.angle_beta   90.00
_cell.angle_gamma   90.00
#
_symmetry.space_group_name_H-M   'P 1'
#
loop_
_entity.id
_entity.type
_entity.pdbx_description
1 polymer ?
#
loop_
_entity_poly.entity_id
_entity_poly.type
_entity_poly.pdbx_seq_one_letter_code
_entity_poly.pdbx_strand_id
1 'polypeptide(L)'
;MSCYYLIMQNLKFILFSALMLLMITGCQTIKDKTDAIVEKENQKLSKYIGKSSSVLQIDLGKPDEDFKNDKGNFVFVYNTKKYGIPCERRFEVDPNSVVVGFVSNGCF
;
A
#
# COMPACT_ATOMS: atom_id res chain seq x y z
N MET A 1 3.16 -17.22 -55.31
CA MET A 1 3.58 -15.91 -54.73
C MET A 1 2.59 -15.30 -53.74
N SER A 2 1.28 -15.41 -53.93
CA SER A 2 0.29 -14.85 -52.99
C SER A 2 0.26 -15.54 -51.63
N CYS A 3 0.53 -16.83 -51.51
CA CYS A 3 0.59 -17.55 -50.24
C CYS A 3 1.79 -17.13 -49.39
N TYR A 4 2.89 -16.80 -49.98
CA TYR A 4 4.08 -16.31 -49.29
C TYR A 4 3.86 -14.94 -48.65
N TYR A 5 3.15 -14.08 -49.32
CA TYR A 5 2.84 -12.73 -48.86
C TYR A 5 1.88 -12.78 -47.67
N LEU A 6 0.89 -13.64 -47.70
CA LEU A 6 -0.08 -13.85 -46.62
C LEU A 6 0.56 -14.45 -45.37
N ILE A 7 1.48 -15.37 -45.52
CA ILE A 7 2.23 -15.99 -44.41
C ILE A 7 3.16 -14.97 -43.74
N MET A 8 3.83 -14.12 -44.52
CA MET A 8 4.66 -13.04 -43.98
C MET A 8 3.89 -11.98 -43.23
N GLN A 9 2.70 -11.61 -43.70
CA GLN A 9 1.83 -10.67 -42.98
C GLN A 9 1.33 -11.24 -41.66
N ASN A 10 0.92 -12.50 -41.67
CA ASN A 10 0.47 -13.18 -40.46
C ASN A 10 1.59 -13.32 -39.42
N LEU A 11 2.81 -13.58 -39.88
CA LEU A 11 3.98 -13.69 -39.00
C LEU A 11 4.29 -12.36 -38.30
N LYS A 12 4.18 -11.23 -39.00
CA LYS A 12 4.35 -9.89 -38.42
C LYS A 12 3.29 -9.60 -37.36
N PHE A 13 2.03 -9.96 -37.60
CA PHE A 13 0.95 -9.80 -36.64
C PHE A 13 1.15 -10.67 -35.40
N ILE A 14 1.60 -11.91 -35.58
CA ILE A 14 1.88 -12.83 -34.47
C ILE A 14 3.03 -12.32 -33.61
N LEU A 15 4.11 -11.81 -34.21
CA LEU A 15 5.25 -11.24 -33.52
C LEU A 15 4.87 -9.96 -32.75
N PHE A 16 4.05 -9.12 -33.35
CA PHE A 16 3.56 -7.89 -32.71
C PHE A 16 2.64 -8.20 -31.53
N SER A 17 1.76 -9.19 -31.68
CA SER A 17 0.87 -9.65 -30.62
C SER A 17 1.64 -10.28 -29.45
N ALA A 18 2.67 -11.07 -29.72
CA ALA A 18 3.53 -11.65 -28.71
C ALA A 18 4.32 -10.58 -27.92
N LEU A 19 4.77 -9.54 -28.60
CA LEU A 19 5.47 -8.41 -27.98
C LEU A 19 4.56 -7.62 -27.05
N MET A 20 3.31 -7.41 -27.44
CA MET A 20 2.28 -6.73 -26.62
C MET A 20 1.93 -7.54 -25.36
N LEU A 21 1.86 -8.87 -25.48
CA LEU A 21 1.61 -9.76 -24.34
C LEU A 21 2.74 -9.71 -23.31
N LEU A 22 3.98 -9.58 -23.73
CA LEU A 22 5.13 -9.43 -22.84
C LEU A 22 5.11 -8.13 -22.04
N MET A 23 4.58 -7.04 -22.61
CA MET A 23 4.44 -5.76 -21.91
C MET A 23 3.40 -5.81 -20.78
N ILE A 24 2.32 -6.58 -20.97
CA ILE A 24 1.25 -6.72 -19.98
C ILE A 24 1.71 -7.51 -18.76
N THR A 25 2.54 -8.53 -18.92
CA THR A 25 3.05 -9.34 -17.80
C THR A 25 4.04 -8.57 -16.92
N GLY A 26 4.78 -7.61 -17.46
CA GLY A 26 5.69 -6.76 -16.68
C GLY A 26 4.97 -5.86 -15.68
N CYS A 27 3.80 -5.31 -16.03
CA CYS A 27 3.02 -4.46 -15.14
C CYS A 27 2.41 -5.22 -13.97
N GLN A 28 1.98 -6.46 -14.16
CA GLN A 28 1.40 -7.30 -13.10
C GLN A 28 2.43 -7.66 -12.01
N THR A 29 3.66 -7.94 -12.38
CA THR A 29 4.73 -8.30 -11.43
C THR A 29 5.05 -7.17 -10.47
N ILE A 30 5.05 -5.92 -10.93
CA ILE A 30 5.30 -4.72 -10.09
C ILE A 30 4.15 -4.51 -9.11
N LYS A 31 2.91 -4.69 -9.56
CA LYS A 31 1.71 -4.54 -8.73
C LYS A 31 1.68 -5.57 -7.59
N ASP A 32 2.00 -6.82 -7.87
CA ASP A 32 2.04 -7.89 -6.86
C ASP A 32 3.05 -7.60 -5.75
N LYS A 33 4.22 -7.08 -6.08
CA LYS A 33 5.25 -6.70 -5.10
C LYS A 33 4.80 -5.54 -4.22
N THR A 34 4.14 -4.54 -4.80
CA THR A 34 3.60 -3.39 -4.06
C THR A 34 2.49 -3.81 -3.12
N ASP A 35 1.57 -4.66 -3.57
CA ASP A 35 0.48 -5.18 -2.75
C ASP A 35 0.99 -6.02 -1.58
N ALA A 36 2.04 -6.82 -1.77
CA ALA A 36 2.66 -7.61 -0.70
C ALA A 36 3.28 -6.72 0.39
N ILE A 37 3.90 -5.60 0.02
CA ILE A 37 4.48 -4.64 0.97
C ILE A 37 3.39 -3.95 1.78
N VAL A 38 2.31 -3.51 1.12
CA VAL A 38 1.15 -2.87 1.78
C VAL A 38 0.47 -3.85 2.75
N GLU A 39 0.28 -5.09 2.34
CA GLU A 39 -0.32 -6.12 3.20
C GLU A 39 0.54 -6.40 4.44
N LYS A 40 1.85 -6.45 4.30
CA LYS A 40 2.79 -6.63 5.42
C LYS A 40 2.69 -5.48 6.42
N GLU A 41 2.60 -4.24 5.94
CA GLU A 41 2.42 -3.06 6.78
C GLU A 41 1.06 -3.11 7.49
N ASN A 42 -0.01 -3.47 6.79
CA ASN A 42 -1.34 -3.60 7.37
C ASN A 42 -1.39 -4.68 8.45
N GLN A 43 -0.76 -5.82 8.25
CA GLN A 43 -0.68 -6.89 9.26
C GLN A 43 0.08 -6.42 10.50
N LYS A 44 1.16 -5.68 10.32
CA LYS A 44 1.96 -5.13 11.41
C LYS A 44 1.16 -4.15 12.26
N LEU A 45 0.35 -3.30 11.64
CA LEU A 45 -0.43 -2.28 12.34
C LEU A 45 -1.76 -2.80 12.87
N SER A 46 -2.35 -3.81 12.24
CA SER A 46 -3.65 -4.37 12.64
C SER A 46 -3.63 -4.98 14.04
N LYS A 47 -2.46 -5.37 14.55
CA LYS A 47 -2.32 -5.90 15.92
C LYS A 47 -2.69 -4.89 16.99
N TYR A 48 -2.69 -3.59 16.67
CA TYR A 48 -3.06 -2.53 17.62
C TYR A 48 -4.57 -2.30 17.70
N ILE A 49 -5.34 -2.76 16.72
CA ILE A 49 -6.79 -2.61 16.71
C ILE A 49 -7.40 -3.39 17.89
N GLY A 50 -8.25 -2.73 18.65
CA GLY A 50 -8.86 -3.29 19.86
C GLY A 50 -8.00 -3.21 21.10
N LYS A 51 -6.78 -2.68 21.00
CA LYS A 51 -5.88 -2.48 22.14
C LYS A 51 -5.93 -1.03 22.64
N SER A 52 -5.49 -0.81 23.88
CA SER A 52 -5.41 0.52 24.47
C SER A 52 -4.41 1.39 23.72
N SER A 53 -4.69 2.69 23.64
CA SER A 53 -3.75 3.68 23.11
C SER A 53 -2.43 3.73 23.87
N SER A 54 -2.43 3.32 25.13
CA SER A 54 -1.21 3.19 25.94
C SER A 54 -0.22 2.19 25.33
N VAL A 55 -0.71 1.07 24.81
CA VAL A 55 0.12 0.06 24.12
C VAL A 55 0.77 0.65 22.87
N LEU A 56 0.01 1.41 22.11
CA LEU A 56 0.49 2.11 20.92
C LEU A 56 1.61 3.09 21.27
N GLN A 57 1.46 3.87 22.33
CA GLN A 57 2.45 4.84 22.78
C GLN A 57 3.70 4.19 23.36
N ILE A 58 3.57 3.03 24.01
CA ILE A 58 4.73 2.26 24.51
C ILE A 58 5.57 1.77 23.33
N ASP A 59 4.94 1.27 22.28
CA ASP A 59 5.64 0.70 21.12
C ASP A 59 6.18 1.77 20.15
N LEU A 60 5.41 2.80 19.88
CA LEU A 60 5.72 3.84 18.88
C LEU A 60 6.19 5.16 19.48
N GLY A 61 6.01 5.34 20.76
CA GLY A 61 6.34 6.58 21.45
C GLY A 61 5.20 7.59 21.39
N LYS A 62 5.52 8.84 21.75
CA LYS A 62 4.57 9.94 21.70
C LYS A 62 4.24 10.30 20.26
N PRO A 63 2.96 10.49 19.87
CA PRO A 63 2.61 10.91 18.53
C PRO A 63 3.16 12.30 18.19
N ASP A 64 3.49 12.50 16.92
CA ASP A 64 3.94 13.82 16.44
C ASP A 64 2.82 14.85 16.47
N GLU A 65 1.59 14.40 16.19
CA GLU A 65 0.39 15.19 16.27
C GLU A 65 -0.75 14.35 16.86
N ASP A 66 -1.63 14.99 17.61
CA ASP A 66 -2.89 14.41 18.03
C ASP A 66 -4.01 15.43 17.86
N PHE A 67 -5.15 14.99 17.36
CA PHE A 67 -6.32 15.84 17.20
C PHE A 67 -7.59 15.01 17.29
N LYS A 68 -8.71 15.72 17.53
CA LYS A 68 -10.03 15.10 17.57
C LYS A 68 -10.69 15.23 16.20
N ASN A 69 -11.21 14.13 15.66
CA ASN A 69 -11.90 14.15 14.37
C ASN A 69 -13.39 14.47 14.54
N ASP A 70 -14.11 14.57 13.41
CA ASP A 70 -15.54 14.91 13.38
C ASP A 70 -16.42 13.86 14.07
N LYS A 71 -15.94 12.61 14.17
CA LYS A 71 -16.64 11.52 14.86
C LYS A 71 -16.48 11.54 16.38
N GLY A 72 -15.67 12.45 16.91
CA GLY A 72 -15.35 12.53 18.33
C GLY A 72 -14.24 11.59 18.78
N ASN A 73 -13.57 10.92 17.86
CA ASN A 73 -12.42 10.07 18.15
C ASN A 73 -11.12 10.87 18.07
N PHE A 74 -10.08 10.42 18.78
CA PHE A 74 -8.76 11.00 18.69
C PHE A 74 -7.99 10.35 17.53
N VAL A 75 -7.19 11.16 16.82
CA VAL A 75 -6.29 10.67 15.78
C VAL A 75 -4.87 10.94 16.20
N PHE A 76 -4.06 9.90 16.30
CA PHE A 76 -2.64 9.99 16.60
C PHE A 76 -1.85 9.86 15.30
N VAL A 77 -1.01 10.84 14.99
CA VAL A 77 -0.23 10.91 13.75
C VAL A 77 1.23 10.66 14.08
N TYR A 78 1.82 9.69 13.40
CA TYR A 78 3.24 9.36 13.49
C TYR A 78 3.88 9.56 12.12
N ASN A 79 4.86 10.45 12.05
CA ASN A 79 5.60 10.74 10.83
C ASN A 79 7.01 10.18 10.93
N THR A 80 7.39 9.38 9.94
CA THR A 80 8.74 8.84 9.82
C THR A 80 9.25 9.02 8.40
N LYS A 81 10.54 8.84 8.18
CA LYS A 81 11.15 8.84 6.85
C LYS A 81 12.00 7.60 6.69
N LYS A 82 11.90 6.96 5.53
CA LYS A 82 12.75 5.85 5.15
C LYS A 82 13.29 6.11 3.75
N TYR A 83 14.60 6.17 3.61
CA TYR A 83 15.27 6.51 2.35
C TYR A 83 14.81 7.84 1.75
N GLY A 84 14.53 8.84 2.60
CA GLY A 84 14.02 10.13 2.17
C GLY A 84 12.53 10.16 1.79
N ILE A 85 11.85 9.04 1.83
CA ILE A 85 10.43 8.93 1.54
C ILE A 85 9.63 9.11 2.83
N PRO A 86 8.73 10.12 2.91
CA PRO A 86 7.92 10.33 4.11
C PRO A 86 6.89 9.22 4.27
N CYS A 87 6.74 8.74 5.51
CA CYS A 87 5.74 7.76 5.91
C CYS A 87 4.88 8.39 7.00
N GLU A 88 3.57 8.42 6.78
CA GLU A 88 2.60 8.90 7.75
C GLU A 88 1.68 7.76 8.18
N ARG A 89 1.62 7.53 9.49
CA ARG A 89 0.70 6.55 10.09
C ARG A 89 -0.28 7.30 10.97
N ARG A 90 -1.56 7.08 10.75
CA ARG A 90 -2.64 7.66 11.57
C ARG A 90 -3.40 6.55 12.25
N PHE A 91 -3.55 6.66 13.57
CA PHE A 91 -4.34 5.72 14.37
C PHE A 91 -5.55 6.44 14.93
N GLU A 92 -6.73 5.89 14.69
CA GLU A 92 -7.96 6.40 15.26
C GLU A 92 -8.24 5.70 16.59
N VAL A 93 -8.44 6.50 17.63
CA VAL A 93 -8.65 6.05 19.02
C VAL A 93 -10.01 6.55 19.48
N ASP A 94 -10.84 5.66 20.01
CA ASP A 94 -12.16 6.02 20.51
C ASP A 94 -12.09 6.78 21.85
N PRO A 95 -13.22 7.34 22.35
CA PRO A 95 -13.22 8.03 23.64
C PRO A 95 -12.83 7.16 24.84
N ASN A 96 -12.86 5.83 24.70
CA ASN A 96 -12.43 4.88 25.74
C ASN A 96 -10.92 4.56 25.63
N SER A 97 -10.20 5.26 24.79
CA SER A 97 -8.76 5.07 24.55
C SER A 97 -8.41 3.73 23.90
N VAL A 98 -9.31 3.19 23.08
CA VAL A 98 -9.11 1.95 22.31
C VAL A 98 -8.87 2.29 20.85
N VAL A 99 -7.85 1.68 20.25
CA VAL A 99 -7.54 1.84 18.83
C VAL A 99 -8.61 1.12 18.00
N VAL A 100 -9.31 1.87 17.15
CA VAL A 100 -10.41 1.35 16.32
C VAL A 100 -10.06 1.27 14.84
N GLY A 101 -9.00 1.92 14.40
CA GLY A 101 -8.58 1.88 13.01
C GLY A 101 -7.23 2.53 12.79
N PHE A 102 -6.70 2.37 11.59
CA PHE A 102 -5.45 3.01 11.18
C PHE A 102 -5.43 3.25 9.68
N VAL A 103 -4.61 4.21 9.26
CA VAL A 103 -4.28 4.47 7.85
C VAL A 103 -2.77 4.71 7.78
N SER A 104 -2.09 4.13 6.79
CA SER A 104 -0.68 4.39 6.54
C SER A 104 -0.47 4.82 5.10
N ASN A 105 0.33 5.87 4.91
CA ASN A 105 0.66 6.45 3.61
C ASN A 105 2.17 6.52 3.44
N GLY A 106 2.68 5.98 2.33
CA GLY A 106 4.09 6.01 2.01
C GLY A 106 4.97 5.10 2.86
N CYS A 107 4.39 4.17 3.61
CA CYS A 107 5.11 3.26 4.49
C CYS A 107 5.45 1.94 3.81
N PHE A 108 6.68 1.46 4.03
CA PHE A 108 7.14 0.18 3.51
C PHE A 108 8.27 -0.40 4.37
#